data_2418377af3e186876b9c4686c332ed3b
#
_entry.id   2418377af3e186876b9c4686c332ed3b
#
_cell.length_a   1.000
_cell.length_b   1.000
_cell.length_c   1.000
_cell.angle_alpha   90.00
_cell.angle_beta   90.00
_cell.angle_gamma   90.00
#
_symmetry.space_group_name_H-M   'P 1'
#
loop_
_entity.id
_entity.type
_entity.pdbx_description
1 polymer ?
#
loop_
_entity_poly.entity_id
_entity_poly.type
_entity_poly.pdbx_seq_one_letter_code
_entity_poly.pdbx_strand_id
1 'polypeptide(L)'
;MLTRAQQIIEQIAQKTNKVILFHSMSGKDSIALLHLLYPHFDQITCVFMYVVKDLEHITKYMHYINKKYPKARIIQIPHFALFSYIKTGHLGHRQNEKQRLYNLSDLTDNIREKTNIQWAVFGFKQSDSMNRRVMLRTYQDEAINEKNKKVYPLSTYKNNDIIEYIKAEKLITPEKYGNSQSSGTDINDLNYLLFLRNNYPNDLKKVINEFPLVERKLYEYDYETAKTI
;
A
#
# COMPACT_ATOMS: atom_id res chain seq x y z
N MET A 1 -19.43 6.48 10.98
CA MET A 1 -18.84 5.14 10.87
C MET A 1 -17.39 5.09 11.34
N LEU A 2 -16.46 5.89 10.82
CA LEU A 2 -15.06 5.95 11.29
C LEU A 2 -14.76 7.23 12.09
N THR A 3 -15.59 7.53 13.10
CA THR A 3 -15.57 8.81 13.86
C THR A 3 -14.21 9.09 14.52
N ARG A 4 -13.60 8.08 15.15
CA ARG A 4 -12.28 8.27 15.75
C ARG A 4 -11.20 8.60 14.71
N ALA A 5 -11.27 7.98 13.53
CA ALA A 5 -10.33 8.30 12.44
C ALA A 5 -10.50 9.77 11.98
N GLN A 6 -11.74 10.25 11.88
CA GLN A 6 -12.04 11.65 11.55
C GLN A 6 -11.46 12.59 12.61
N GLN A 7 -11.68 12.32 13.91
CA GLN A 7 -11.12 13.13 15.01
C GLN A 7 -9.58 13.21 14.94
N ILE A 8 -8.91 12.09 14.67
CA ILE A 8 -7.43 12.07 14.50
C ILE A 8 -7.01 12.92 13.29
N ILE A 9 -7.73 12.82 12.18
CA ILE A 9 -7.47 13.59 10.96
C ILE A 9 -7.66 15.09 11.21
N GLU A 10 -8.73 15.48 11.91
CA GLU A 10 -9.02 16.87 12.29
C GLU A 10 -7.91 17.47 13.16
N GLN A 11 -7.39 16.71 14.14
CA GLN A 11 -6.24 17.16 14.95
C GLN A 11 -5.01 17.47 14.08
N ILE A 12 -4.77 16.69 13.02
CA ILE A 12 -3.65 16.95 12.11
C ILE A 12 -3.96 18.12 11.17
N ALA A 13 -5.20 18.26 10.71
CA ALA A 13 -5.63 19.37 9.86
C ALA A 13 -5.48 20.75 10.55
N GLN A 14 -5.56 20.80 11.89
CA GLN A 14 -5.25 22.01 12.66
C GLN A 14 -3.76 22.39 12.62
N LYS A 15 -2.86 21.43 12.29
CA LYS A 15 -1.39 21.64 12.28
C LYS A 15 -0.83 21.87 10.89
N THR A 16 -1.52 21.41 9.85
CA THR A 16 -1.08 21.48 8.46
C THR A 16 -2.24 21.34 7.50
N ASN A 17 -2.16 21.99 6.35
CA ASN A 17 -3.11 21.83 5.24
C ASN A 17 -2.62 20.85 4.16
N LYS A 18 -1.46 20.18 4.36
CA LYS A 18 -0.86 19.28 3.38
C LYS A 18 -0.37 18.00 4.06
N VAL A 19 -0.62 16.84 3.44
CA VAL A 19 -0.16 15.55 3.96
C VAL A 19 0.38 14.64 2.86
N ILE A 20 1.30 13.75 3.27
CA ILE A 20 1.72 12.59 2.48
C ILE A 20 0.83 11.41 2.92
N LEU A 21 0.25 10.68 1.98
CA LEU A 21 -0.44 9.42 2.23
C LEU A 21 0.31 8.27 1.55
N PHE A 22 0.87 7.33 2.30
CA PHE A 22 1.38 6.09 1.73
C PHE A 22 0.21 5.21 1.29
N HIS A 23 0.03 5.11 -0.03
CA HIS A 23 -1.17 4.57 -0.67
C HIS A 23 -0.85 3.35 -1.53
N SER A 24 -1.36 2.19 -1.17
CA SER A 24 -1.14 0.93 -1.90
C SER A 24 -2.01 0.80 -3.17
N MET A 25 -2.69 1.85 -3.60
CA MET A 25 -3.64 1.96 -4.71
C MET A 25 -4.87 1.05 -4.55
N SER A 26 -4.73 -0.26 -4.67
CA SER A 26 -5.82 -1.23 -4.61
C SER A 26 -6.24 -1.66 -3.20
N GLY A 27 -5.50 -1.24 -2.16
CA GLY A 27 -5.74 -1.68 -0.78
C GLY A 27 -6.85 -0.89 -0.08
N LYS A 28 -7.73 -1.60 0.63
CA LYS A 28 -8.89 -1.04 1.35
C LYS A 28 -8.55 0.12 2.29
N ASP A 29 -7.47 -0.03 3.07
CA ASP A 29 -7.09 0.96 4.08
C ASP A 29 -6.69 2.28 3.43
N SER A 30 -5.97 2.22 2.32
CA SER A 30 -5.55 3.39 1.55
C SER A 30 -6.72 4.09 0.85
N ILE A 31 -7.68 3.31 0.31
CA ILE A 31 -8.89 3.83 -0.34
C ILE A 31 -9.74 4.60 0.70
N ALA A 32 -9.96 3.99 1.88
CA ALA A 32 -10.71 4.63 2.95
C ALA A 32 -10.01 5.89 3.48
N LEU A 33 -8.68 5.84 3.69
CA LEU A 33 -7.91 6.98 4.18
C LEU A 33 -7.94 8.16 3.21
N LEU A 34 -7.76 7.93 1.92
CA LEU A 34 -7.82 9.02 0.94
C LEU A 34 -9.18 9.73 0.98
N HIS A 35 -10.27 8.96 1.07
CA HIS A 35 -11.60 9.53 1.19
C HIS A 35 -11.80 10.35 2.48
N LEU A 36 -11.34 9.83 3.62
CA LEU A 36 -11.40 10.52 4.90
C LEU A 36 -10.55 11.79 4.96
N LEU A 37 -9.36 11.77 4.35
CA LEU A 37 -8.45 12.92 4.33
C LEU A 37 -8.91 14.04 3.40
N TYR A 38 -9.59 13.69 2.32
CA TYR A 38 -9.87 14.61 1.21
C TYR A 38 -10.63 15.90 1.59
N PRO A 39 -11.62 15.89 2.51
CA PRO A 39 -12.28 17.10 2.94
C PRO A 39 -11.41 18.07 3.76
N HIS A 40 -10.37 17.54 4.44
CA HIS A 40 -9.63 18.26 5.48
C HIS A 40 -8.31 18.89 4.99
N PHE A 41 -7.80 18.50 3.81
CA PHE A 41 -6.50 18.97 3.32
C PHE A 41 -6.62 19.60 1.94
N ASP A 42 -5.80 20.65 1.70
CA ASP A 42 -5.72 21.32 0.40
C ASP A 42 -4.87 20.54 -0.59
N GLN A 43 -3.89 19.77 -0.08
CA GLN A 43 -3.01 18.93 -0.89
C GLN A 43 -2.77 17.58 -0.20
N ILE A 44 -2.97 16.49 -0.94
CA ILE A 44 -2.64 15.13 -0.51
C ILE A 44 -1.65 14.55 -1.52
N THR A 45 -0.45 14.19 -1.05
CA THR A 45 0.52 13.48 -1.88
C THR A 45 0.41 11.99 -1.63
N CYS A 46 -0.24 11.27 -2.54
CA CYS A 46 -0.37 9.81 -2.50
C CYS A 46 0.92 9.16 -3.00
N VAL A 47 1.65 8.49 -2.13
CA VAL A 47 2.90 7.79 -2.46
C VAL A 47 2.62 6.33 -2.69
N PHE A 48 2.75 5.87 -3.91
CA PHE A 48 2.69 4.45 -4.28
C PHE A 48 4.08 3.86 -4.36
N MET A 49 4.33 2.81 -3.58
CA MET A 49 5.58 2.05 -3.62
C MET A 49 5.40 0.79 -4.48
N TYR A 50 6.06 0.72 -5.64
CA TYR A 50 5.96 -0.41 -6.55
C TYR A 50 7.12 -1.42 -6.38
N VAL A 51 6.83 -2.70 -6.60
CA VAL A 51 7.83 -3.75 -6.82
C VAL A 51 8.01 -3.96 -8.33
N VAL A 52 6.92 -4.06 -9.07
CA VAL A 52 6.90 -4.03 -10.54
C VAL A 52 6.07 -2.81 -10.97
N LYS A 53 6.63 -2.03 -11.89
CA LYS A 53 6.03 -0.77 -12.32
C LYS A 53 4.97 -0.99 -13.41
N ASP A 54 4.08 -0.02 -13.54
CA ASP A 54 3.10 0.08 -14.64
C ASP A 54 2.20 -1.16 -14.81
N LEU A 55 1.78 -1.75 -13.69
CA LEU A 55 0.80 -2.82 -13.67
C LEU A 55 -0.60 -2.26 -13.97
N GLU A 56 -1.30 -2.89 -14.92
CA GLU A 56 -2.60 -2.45 -15.43
C GLU A 56 -3.66 -2.45 -14.32
N HIS A 57 -3.72 -3.52 -13.51
CA HIS A 57 -4.66 -3.61 -12.41
C HIS A 57 -4.45 -2.54 -11.32
N ILE A 58 -3.26 -1.95 -11.20
CA ILE A 58 -2.97 -0.82 -10.32
C ILE A 58 -3.32 0.51 -11.00
N THR A 59 -3.04 0.64 -12.30
CA THR A 59 -3.27 1.86 -13.08
C THR A 59 -4.74 2.29 -13.05
N LYS A 60 -5.70 1.34 -13.03
CA LYS A 60 -7.13 1.67 -12.91
C LYS A 60 -7.47 2.44 -11.63
N TYR A 61 -6.79 2.13 -10.51
CA TYR A 61 -6.97 2.86 -9.24
C TYR A 61 -6.34 4.25 -9.31
N MET A 62 -5.21 4.40 -10.00
CA MET A 62 -4.61 5.71 -10.23
C MET A 62 -5.52 6.61 -11.05
N HIS A 63 -6.14 6.08 -12.11
CA HIS A 63 -7.14 6.80 -12.90
C HIS A 63 -8.36 7.20 -12.07
N TYR A 64 -8.86 6.29 -11.23
CA TYR A 64 -9.96 6.60 -10.31
C TYR A 64 -9.60 7.73 -9.34
N ILE A 65 -8.39 7.69 -8.73
CA ILE A 65 -7.92 8.73 -7.83
C ILE A 65 -7.84 10.08 -8.54
N ASN A 66 -7.18 10.14 -9.69
CA ASN A 66 -7.04 11.37 -10.46
C ASN A 66 -8.39 11.99 -10.87
N LYS A 67 -9.39 11.14 -11.18
CA LYS A 67 -10.73 11.60 -11.55
C LYS A 67 -11.55 12.08 -10.33
N LYS A 68 -11.51 11.33 -9.23
CA LYS A 68 -12.38 11.58 -8.06
C LYS A 68 -11.78 12.58 -7.07
N TYR A 69 -10.45 12.65 -6.97
CA TYR A 69 -9.74 13.41 -5.95
C TYR A 69 -8.71 14.38 -6.55
N PRO A 70 -9.13 15.47 -7.23
CA PRO A 70 -8.23 16.39 -7.93
C PRO A 70 -7.19 17.10 -7.03
N LYS A 71 -7.41 17.18 -5.70
CA LYS A 71 -6.39 17.65 -4.75
C LYS A 71 -5.32 16.60 -4.42
N ALA A 72 -5.51 15.34 -4.83
CA ALA A 72 -4.57 14.26 -4.61
C ALA A 72 -3.57 14.15 -5.77
N ARG A 73 -2.27 14.21 -5.46
CA ARG A 73 -1.18 14.02 -6.42
C ARG A 73 -0.52 12.67 -6.19
N ILE A 74 -0.39 11.84 -7.23
CA ILE A 74 0.27 10.54 -7.13
C ILE A 74 1.76 10.67 -7.44
N ILE A 75 2.60 10.12 -6.55
CA ILE A 75 4.03 9.91 -6.75
C ILE A 75 4.31 8.41 -6.67
N GLN A 76 5.04 7.88 -7.64
CA GLN A 76 5.46 6.48 -7.65
C GLN A 76 6.94 6.38 -7.31
N ILE A 77 7.28 5.50 -6.36
CA ILE A 77 8.67 5.21 -5.96
C ILE A 77 8.88 3.70 -5.84
N PRO A 78 10.13 3.20 -5.96
CA PRO A 78 10.43 1.81 -5.65
C PRO A 78 10.07 1.45 -4.21
N HIS A 79 9.48 0.27 -4.00
CA HIS A 79 9.23 -0.27 -2.67
C HIS A 79 10.55 -0.62 -1.97
N PHE A 80 10.64 -0.42 -0.66
CA PHE A 80 11.87 -0.72 0.08
C PHE A 80 12.33 -2.19 -0.09
N ALA A 81 11.42 -3.15 -0.23
CA ALA A 81 11.78 -4.53 -0.53
C ALA A 81 12.44 -4.71 -1.90
N LEU A 82 12.11 -3.88 -2.92
CA LEU A 82 12.71 -3.98 -4.24
C LEU A 82 14.22 -3.73 -4.18
N PHE A 83 14.70 -2.82 -3.33
CA PHE A 83 16.14 -2.61 -3.15
C PHE A 83 16.85 -3.85 -2.59
N SER A 84 16.18 -4.58 -1.69
CA SER A 84 16.69 -5.87 -1.21
C SER A 84 16.66 -6.95 -2.30
N TYR A 85 15.59 -7.00 -3.09
CA TYR A 85 15.47 -7.96 -4.20
C TYR A 85 16.55 -7.74 -5.26
N ILE A 86 16.82 -6.49 -5.63
CA ILE A 86 17.91 -6.13 -6.54
C ILE A 86 19.26 -6.54 -5.94
N LYS A 87 19.49 -6.26 -4.65
CA LYS A 87 20.76 -6.58 -4.01
C LYS A 87 21.05 -8.08 -3.95
N THR A 88 20.02 -8.90 -3.73
CA THR A 88 20.16 -10.36 -3.52
C THR A 88 19.90 -11.19 -4.77
N GLY A 89 19.41 -10.61 -5.86
CA GLY A 89 18.96 -11.38 -7.03
C GLY A 89 17.68 -12.21 -6.73
N HIS A 90 16.81 -11.73 -5.85
CA HIS A 90 15.60 -12.43 -5.41
C HIS A 90 14.72 -12.85 -6.59
N LEU A 91 14.27 -14.10 -6.61
CA LEU A 91 13.46 -14.71 -7.67
C LEU A 91 14.04 -14.52 -9.10
N GLY A 92 15.37 -14.50 -9.21
CA GLY A 92 16.06 -14.35 -10.49
C GLY A 92 16.15 -12.91 -11.01
N HIS A 93 15.79 -11.91 -10.20
CA HIS A 93 16.00 -10.50 -10.56
C HIS A 93 17.49 -10.24 -10.82
N ARG A 94 17.80 -9.35 -11.77
CA ARG A 94 19.16 -8.95 -12.06
C ARG A 94 19.85 -8.39 -10.81
N GLN A 95 20.85 -9.13 -10.31
CA GLN A 95 21.54 -8.79 -9.07
C GLN A 95 22.46 -7.57 -9.21
N ASN A 96 22.43 -6.72 -8.18
CA ASN A 96 23.40 -5.64 -7.98
C ASN A 96 23.81 -5.60 -6.50
N GLU A 97 24.92 -6.21 -6.15
CA GLU A 97 25.44 -6.29 -4.77
C GLU A 97 25.72 -4.91 -4.15
N LYS A 98 26.03 -3.91 -4.98
CA LYS A 98 26.29 -2.52 -4.54
C LYS A 98 25.00 -1.74 -4.26
N GLN A 99 23.82 -2.32 -4.49
CA GLN A 99 22.54 -1.65 -4.25
C GLN A 99 22.43 -1.20 -2.80
N ARG A 100 22.24 0.11 -2.59
CA ARG A 100 21.92 0.67 -1.26
C ARG A 100 20.54 0.22 -0.82
N LEU A 101 20.44 -0.22 0.44
CA LEU A 101 19.17 -0.56 1.07
C LEU A 101 18.53 0.70 1.66
N TYR A 102 17.22 0.77 1.52
CA TYR A 102 16.38 1.81 2.11
C TYR A 102 15.28 1.14 2.92
N ASN A 103 14.94 1.72 4.05
CA ASN A 103 13.76 1.34 4.83
C ASN A 103 12.61 2.33 4.60
N LEU A 104 11.44 2.05 5.18
CA LEU A 104 10.26 2.92 5.03
C LEU A 104 10.48 4.33 5.59
N SER A 105 11.33 4.49 6.63
CA SER A 105 11.65 5.81 7.18
C SER A 105 12.47 6.63 6.21
N ASP A 106 13.54 6.02 5.62
CA ASP A 106 14.38 6.67 4.63
C ASP A 106 13.55 7.16 3.43
N LEU A 107 12.65 6.32 2.94
CA LEU A 107 11.75 6.69 1.82
C LEU A 107 10.78 7.81 2.24
N THR A 108 10.27 7.77 3.47
CA THR A 108 9.40 8.83 3.99
C THR A 108 10.14 10.17 4.02
N ASP A 109 11.37 10.19 4.51
CA ASP A 109 12.17 11.41 4.62
C ASP A 109 12.55 11.96 3.23
N ASN A 110 12.91 11.08 2.28
CA ASN A 110 13.13 11.48 0.89
C ASN A 110 11.89 12.14 0.24
N ILE A 111 10.69 11.64 0.54
CA ILE A 111 9.45 12.26 0.03
C ILE A 111 9.17 13.59 0.72
N ARG A 112 9.43 13.71 2.01
CA ARG A 112 9.31 14.97 2.76
C ARG A 112 10.19 16.07 2.16
N GLU A 113 11.44 15.76 1.89
CA GLU A 113 12.37 16.68 1.24
C GLU A 113 11.88 17.13 -0.14
N LYS A 114 11.43 16.18 -0.97
CA LYS A 114 10.94 16.47 -2.32
C LYS A 114 9.64 17.27 -2.37
N THR A 115 8.77 17.12 -1.36
CA THR A 115 7.43 17.72 -1.36
C THR A 115 7.30 18.91 -0.41
N ASN A 116 8.24 19.09 0.49
CA ASN A 116 8.18 20.02 1.63
C ASN A 116 6.91 19.81 2.48
N ILE A 117 6.51 18.53 2.66
CA ILE A 117 5.38 18.12 3.49
C ILE A 117 5.90 17.25 4.63
N GLN A 118 5.61 17.62 5.88
CA GLN A 118 6.16 16.93 7.06
C GLN A 118 5.30 15.75 7.52
N TRP A 119 3.97 15.91 7.54
CA TRP A 119 3.07 14.89 8.07
C TRP A 119 2.84 13.76 7.07
N ALA A 120 3.08 12.51 7.52
CA ALA A 120 2.88 11.30 6.75
C ALA A 120 1.80 10.41 7.38
N VAL A 121 0.84 9.99 6.58
CA VAL A 121 -0.31 9.16 6.95
C VAL A 121 -0.09 7.73 6.47
N PHE A 122 -0.37 6.76 7.36
CA PHE A 122 -0.25 5.33 7.08
C PHE A 122 -1.51 4.57 7.48
N GLY A 123 -1.86 3.54 6.70
CA GLY A 123 -3.01 2.66 6.95
C GLY A 123 -2.75 1.53 7.94
N PHE A 124 -1.74 1.62 8.80
CA PHE A 124 -1.43 0.56 9.77
C PHE A 124 -2.45 0.51 10.90
N LYS A 125 -2.79 -0.72 11.31
CA LYS A 125 -3.76 -1.01 12.36
C LYS A 125 -3.15 -1.92 13.43
N GLN A 126 -3.64 -1.81 14.65
CA GLN A 126 -3.27 -2.72 15.76
C GLN A 126 -3.65 -4.17 15.46
N SER A 127 -4.68 -4.38 14.64
CA SER A 127 -5.14 -5.69 14.21
C SER A 127 -4.24 -6.38 13.19
N ASP A 128 -3.31 -5.65 12.56
CA ASP A 128 -2.46 -6.20 11.49
C ASP A 128 -1.33 -7.10 12.02
N SER A 129 -0.76 -6.77 13.20
CA SER A 129 0.26 -7.60 13.84
C SER A 129 0.51 -7.18 15.30
N MET A 130 1.11 -8.07 16.09
CA MET A 130 1.52 -7.77 17.48
C MET A 130 2.49 -6.58 17.53
N ASN A 131 3.48 -6.53 16.65
CA ASN A 131 4.46 -5.44 16.62
C ASN A 131 3.79 -4.09 16.33
N ARG A 132 2.83 -4.03 15.40
CA ARG A 132 2.06 -2.81 15.13
C ARG A 132 1.19 -2.42 16.32
N ARG A 133 0.58 -3.38 16.98
CA ARG A 133 -0.22 -3.13 18.21
C ARG A 133 0.61 -2.50 19.31
N VAL A 134 1.76 -3.07 19.62
CA VAL A 134 2.67 -2.53 20.66
C VAL A 134 3.12 -1.12 20.27
N MET A 135 3.58 -0.93 19.04
CA MET A 135 4.04 0.36 18.53
C MET A 135 2.93 1.44 18.62
N LEU A 136 1.74 1.16 18.11
CA LEU A 136 0.66 2.15 18.02
C LEU A 136 0.14 2.57 19.39
N ARG A 137 0.10 1.64 20.38
CA ARG A 137 -0.32 1.93 21.75
C ARG A 137 0.62 2.88 22.50
N THR A 138 1.85 3.07 22.04
CA THR A 138 2.80 4.02 22.64
C THR A 138 2.61 5.46 22.15
N TYR A 139 1.79 5.68 21.13
CA TYR A 139 1.58 6.98 20.52
C TYR A 139 0.39 7.73 21.13
N GLN A 140 0.40 9.04 21.01
CA GLN A 140 -0.74 9.88 21.40
C GLN A 140 -2.01 9.39 20.69
N ASP A 141 -3.11 9.23 21.43
CA ASP A 141 -4.37 8.69 20.95
C ASP A 141 -4.24 7.34 20.21
N GLU A 142 -3.18 6.58 20.53
CA GLU A 142 -2.79 5.33 19.85
C GLU A 142 -2.63 5.48 18.33
N ALA A 143 -2.41 6.69 17.83
CA ALA A 143 -2.42 7.02 16.40
C ALA A 143 -1.39 8.08 15.98
N ILE A 144 -0.97 9.00 16.85
CA ILE A 144 -0.16 10.17 16.47
C ILE A 144 1.24 10.04 17.04
N ASN A 145 2.22 9.89 16.16
CA ASN A 145 3.64 10.02 16.51
C ASN A 145 4.11 11.44 16.19
N GLU A 146 3.97 12.33 17.15
CA GLU A 146 4.31 13.75 17.02
C GLU A 146 5.79 13.97 16.71
N LYS A 147 6.67 13.21 17.34
CA LYS A 147 8.13 13.30 17.16
C LYS A 147 8.53 13.07 15.71
N ASN A 148 7.93 12.06 15.08
CA ASN A 148 8.26 11.66 13.72
C ASN A 148 7.23 12.15 12.67
N LYS A 149 6.26 12.99 13.07
CA LYS A 149 5.20 13.51 12.20
C LYS A 149 4.52 12.38 11.37
N LYS A 150 4.22 11.26 12.04
CA LYS A 150 3.51 10.11 11.45
C LYS A 150 2.16 9.93 12.11
N VAL A 151 1.12 9.66 11.31
CA VAL A 151 -0.23 9.45 11.83
C VAL A 151 -0.89 8.22 11.24
N TYR A 152 -1.67 7.54 12.07
CA TYR A 152 -2.28 6.23 11.81
C TYR A 152 -3.78 6.27 12.14
N PRO A 153 -4.61 6.98 11.35
CA PRO A 153 -6.01 7.22 11.74
C PRO A 153 -6.84 5.97 11.91
N LEU A 154 -6.47 4.88 11.21
CA LEU A 154 -7.18 3.59 11.27
C LEU A 154 -6.66 2.66 12.38
N SER A 155 -5.77 3.12 13.25
CA SER A 155 -5.04 2.31 14.25
C SER A 155 -5.91 1.30 15.01
N THR A 156 -7.08 1.71 15.49
CA THR A 156 -7.95 0.90 16.35
C THR A 156 -9.03 0.10 15.62
N TYR A 157 -9.13 0.25 14.30
CA TYR A 157 -10.15 -0.41 13.49
C TYR A 157 -9.75 -1.81 13.03
N LYS A 158 -10.76 -2.62 12.72
CA LYS A 158 -10.61 -3.95 12.10
C LYS A 158 -10.84 -3.87 10.60
N ASN A 159 -10.47 -4.94 9.90
CA ASN A 159 -10.66 -5.02 8.44
C ASN A 159 -12.13 -4.86 8.01
N ASN A 160 -13.06 -5.45 8.77
CA ASN A 160 -14.49 -5.39 8.46
C ASN A 160 -15.02 -3.95 8.55
N ASP A 161 -14.60 -3.19 9.57
CA ASP A 161 -15.03 -1.79 9.74
C ASP A 161 -14.68 -0.95 8.50
N ILE A 162 -13.48 -1.18 7.93
CA ILE A 162 -13.01 -0.48 6.74
C ILE A 162 -13.80 -0.88 5.49
N ILE A 163 -14.11 -2.19 5.36
CA ILE A 163 -14.88 -2.68 4.21
C ILE A 163 -16.32 -2.17 4.25
N GLU A 164 -16.94 -2.16 5.43
CA GLU A 164 -18.27 -1.61 5.62
C GLU A 164 -18.31 -0.12 5.27
N TYR A 165 -17.28 0.63 5.70
CA TYR A 165 -17.13 2.03 5.33
C TYR A 165 -17.03 2.23 3.81
N ILE A 166 -16.15 1.45 3.13
CA ILE A 166 -15.98 1.52 1.67
C ILE A 166 -17.31 1.26 0.94
N LYS A 167 -18.08 0.26 1.40
CA LYS A 167 -19.39 -0.07 0.83
C LYS A 167 -20.42 1.06 1.05
N ALA A 168 -20.50 1.58 2.28
CA ALA A 168 -21.45 2.64 2.63
C ALA A 168 -21.18 3.93 1.84
N GLU A 169 -19.90 4.30 1.66
CA GLU A 169 -19.48 5.49 0.90
C GLU A 169 -19.39 5.24 -0.62
N LYS A 170 -19.78 4.03 -1.08
CA LYS A 170 -19.77 3.64 -2.51
C LYS A 170 -18.41 3.93 -3.19
N LEU A 171 -17.31 3.63 -2.48
CA LEU A 171 -15.96 3.81 -3.00
C LEU A 171 -15.60 2.66 -3.94
N ILE A 172 -14.48 2.84 -4.68
CA ILE A 172 -13.95 1.78 -5.53
C ILE A 172 -13.65 0.53 -4.68
N THR A 173 -14.08 -0.63 -5.17
CA THR A 173 -13.86 -1.90 -4.47
C THR A 173 -12.38 -2.25 -4.47
N PRO A 174 -11.79 -2.55 -3.29
CA PRO A 174 -10.41 -3.02 -3.23
C PRO A 174 -10.24 -4.38 -3.91
N GLU A 175 -9.04 -4.65 -4.45
CA GLU A 175 -8.74 -5.95 -5.05
C GLU A 175 -8.72 -7.06 -3.99
N LYS A 176 -9.09 -8.27 -4.43
CA LYS A 176 -8.95 -9.52 -3.68
C LYS A 176 -8.03 -10.47 -4.42
N TYR A 177 -7.09 -11.05 -3.70
CA TYR A 177 -6.21 -12.11 -4.20
C TYR A 177 -6.56 -13.41 -3.45
N GLY A 178 -7.20 -14.36 -4.14
CA GLY A 178 -7.70 -15.59 -3.52
C GLY A 178 -8.76 -15.36 -2.44
N ASN A 179 -8.67 -16.11 -1.35
CA ASN A 179 -9.58 -16.01 -0.21
C ASN A 179 -9.23 -14.90 0.79
N SER A 180 -8.04 -14.35 0.71
CA SER A 180 -7.59 -13.25 1.57
C SER A 180 -7.99 -11.91 0.99
N GLN A 181 -8.34 -10.96 1.86
CA GLN A 181 -8.46 -9.56 1.45
C GLN A 181 -7.08 -8.99 1.24
N SER A 182 -6.93 -8.18 0.19
CA SER A 182 -5.66 -7.70 -0.35
C SER A 182 -4.58 -7.46 0.72
N SER A 183 -3.58 -8.31 0.71
CA SER A 183 -2.34 -8.16 1.48
C SER A 183 -1.30 -7.27 0.77
N GLY A 184 -1.67 -6.64 -0.34
CA GLY A 184 -0.79 -5.90 -1.22
C GLY A 184 -0.35 -6.73 -2.44
N THR A 185 0.54 -6.16 -3.24
CA THR A 185 1.12 -6.80 -4.43
C THR A 185 2.39 -7.57 -4.05
N ASP A 186 2.26 -8.74 -3.44
CA ASP A 186 3.40 -9.57 -3.08
C ASP A 186 3.69 -10.61 -4.17
N ILE A 187 4.80 -10.44 -4.87
CA ILE A 187 5.28 -11.37 -5.91
C ILE A 187 5.63 -12.77 -5.37
N ASN A 188 5.71 -12.94 -4.05
CA ASN A 188 5.89 -14.24 -3.41
C ASN A 188 4.57 -14.96 -3.14
N ASP A 189 3.43 -14.26 -3.17
CA ASP A 189 2.12 -14.83 -2.91
C ASP A 189 1.56 -15.50 -4.17
N LEU A 190 1.39 -16.82 -4.09
CA LEU A 190 0.81 -17.61 -5.18
C LEU A 190 -0.59 -17.13 -5.58
N ASN A 191 -1.44 -16.75 -4.62
CA ASN A 191 -2.78 -16.24 -4.92
C ASN A 191 -2.73 -14.95 -5.75
N TYR A 192 -1.77 -14.08 -5.47
CA TYR A 192 -1.55 -12.89 -6.28
C TYR A 192 -1.10 -13.25 -7.71
N LEU A 193 -0.18 -14.20 -7.86
CA LEU A 193 0.29 -14.65 -9.17
C LEU A 193 -0.83 -15.32 -9.99
N LEU A 194 -1.66 -16.15 -9.34
CA LEU A 194 -2.83 -16.76 -9.98
C LEU A 194 -3.89 -15.71 -10.36
N PHE A 195 -4.10 -14.71 -9.52
CA PHE A 195 -4.96 -13.57 -9.84
C PHE A 195 -4.47 -12.84 -11.10
N LEU A 196 -3.16 -12.54 -11.20
CA LEU A 196 -2.59 -11.93 -12.39
C LEU A 196 -2.74 -12.83 -13.62
N ARG A 197 -2.45 -14.13 -13.49
CA ARG A 197 -2.58 -15.09 -14.58
C ARG A 197 -3.98 -15.10 -15.17
N ASN A 198 -4.98 -15.09 -14.31
CA ASN A 198 -6.37 -15.24 -14.72
C ASN A 198 -7.02 -13.94 -15.21
N ASN A 199 -6.63 -12.80 -14.66
CA ASN A 199 -7.31 -11.53 -14.92
C ASN A 199 -6.44 -10.49 -15.64
N TYR A 200 -5.10 -10.55 -15.50
CA TYR A 200 -4.16 -9.58 -16.03
C TYR A 200 -2.88 -10.26 -16.57
N PRO A 201 -2.99 -11.09 -17.62
CA PRO A 201 -1.85 -11.87 -18.11
C PRO A 201 -0.68 -11.01 -18.57
N ASN A 202 -0.92 -9.78 -19.04
CA ASN A 202 0.15 -8.84 -19.39
C ASN A 202 0.89 -8.32 -18.16
N ASP A 203 0.21 -8.15 -17.03
CA ASP A 203 0.86 -7.80 -15.76
C ASP A 203 1.71 -8.95 -15.25
N LEU A 204 1.22 -10.20 -15.37
CA LEU A 204 2.03 -11.39 -15.04
C LEU A 204 3.30 -11.45 -15.88
N LYS A 205 3.24 -11.18 -17.20
CA LYS A 205 4.43 -11.12 -18.06
C LYS A 205 5.44 -10.08 -17.57
N LYS A 206 4.98 -8.90 -17.13
CA LYS A 206 5.86 -7.87 -16.55
C LYS A 206 6.53 -8.37 -15.27
N VAL A 207 5.77 -9.07 -14.40
CA VAL A 207 6.32 -9.67 -13.17
C VAL A 207 7.37 -10.73 -13.50
N ILE A 208 7.12 -11.62 -14.45
CA ILE A 208 8.06 -12.66 -14.89
C ILE A 208 9.32 -12.05 -15.53
N ASN A 209 9.20 -11.00 -16.32
CA ASN A 209 10.35 -10.31 -16.92
C ASN A 209 11.30 -9.72 -15.86
N GLU A 210 10.76 -9.20 -14.76
CA GLU A 210 11.57 -8.67 -13.64
C GLU A 210 12.05 -9.77 -12.68
N PHE A 211 11.24 -10.81 -12.49
CA PHE A 211 11.42 -11.89 -11.52
C PHE A 211 11.20 -13.27 -12.17
N PRO A 212 12.10 -13.77 -13.03
CA PRO A 212 11.87 -14.98 -13.84
C PRO A 212 11.52 -16.22 -13.04
N LEU A 213 12.08 -16.39 -11.83
CA LEU A 213 11.83 -17.60 -11.02
C LEU A 213 10.41 -17.65 -10.40
N VAL A 214 9.58 -16.63 -10.62
CA VAL A 214 8.15 -16.67 -10.29
C VAL A 214 7.43 -17.74 -11.11
N GLU A 215 7.84 -18.00 -12.35
CA GLU A 215 7.28 -19.07 -13.20
C GLU A 215 7.36 -20.44 -12.53
N ARG A 216 8.44 -20.71 -11.79
CA ARG A 216 8.60 -21.97 -11.06
C ARG A 216 7.45 -22.22 -10.08
N LYS A 217 7.01 -21.18 -9.35
CA LYS A 217 5.88 -21.30 -8.41
C LYS A 217 4.56 -21.64 -9.10
N LEU A 218 4.33 -21.07 -10.28
CA LEU A 218 3.15 -21.38 -11.08
C LEU A 218 3.20 -22.80 -11.63
N TYR A 219 4.38 -23.24 -12.11
CA TYR A 219 4.59 -24.59 -12.59
C TYR A 219 4.39 -25.63 -11.46
N GLU A 220 4.97 -25.41 -10.28
CA GLU A 220 4.80 -26.29 -9.12
C GLU A 220 3.30 -26.43 -8.74
N TYR A 221 2.57 -25.32 -8.73
CA TYR A 221 1.12 -25.33 -8.49
C TYR A 221 0.35 -26.15 -9.53
N ASP A 222 0.63 -25.95 -10.83
CA ASP A 222 -0.06 -26.65 -11.91
C ASP A 222 0.24 -28.18 -11.85
N TYR A 223 1.47 -28.55 -11.54
CA TYR A 223 1.90 -29.93 -11.39
C TYR A 223 1.21 -30.63 -10.19
N GLU A 224 1.12 -29.96 -9.05
CA GLU A 224 0.44 -30.50 -7.87
C GLU A 224 -1.07 -30.65 -8.11
N THR A 225 -1.69 -29.67 -8.76
CA THR A 225 -3.11 -29.70 -9.11
C THR A 225 -3.43 -30.84 -10.08
N ALA A 226 -2.57 -31.06 -11.09
CA ALA A 226 -2.75 -32.15 -12.05
C ALA A 226 -2.64 -33.54 -11.44
N LYS A 227 -1.92 -33.72 -10.32
CA LYS A 227 -1.82 -35.00 -9.59
C LYS A 227 -3.06 -35.33 -8.74
N THR A 228 -3.87 -34.32 -8.47
CA THR A 228 -5.04 -34.45 -7.57
C THR A 228 -6.34 -34.76 -8.34
N ILE A 229 -6.28 -34.73 -9.68
CA ILE A 229 -7.35 -35.13 -10.61
C ILE A 229 -7.11 -36.57 -11.10
#